data_3cf0778a220b8b38929859e94e0e6712
#
_entry.id   3cf0778a220b8b38929859e94e0e6712
#
_cell.length_a   1.000
_cell.length_b   1.000
_cell.length_c   1.000
_cell.angle_alpha   90.00
_cell.angle_beta   90.00
_cell.angle_gamma   90.00
#
_symmetry.space_group_name_H-M   'P 1'
#
loop_
_entity.id
_entity.type
_entity.pdbx_description
1 polymer ?
#
loop_
_entity_poly.entity_id
_entity_poly.type
_entity_poly.pdbx_seq_one_letter_code
_entity_poly.pdbx_strand_id
1 'polypeptide(L)'
;MCDVDYLKTEPTRGYRSGLSEVVKTALIGDPELFELLEREADGIVARDPELLTDIVRRCIRVKARIVSADPREAGLRAVLNLGHTVGHAVEAQAGFERLTHGEAVSLGLVAALRIGQKLGHTPPELADRTRKLLGTLQLMTAIEDEPLTEAAELIGHDKKRAGSKVNFVFARGLGDVFTSPLDLAELRELTRSLANP
;
A
#
# COMPACT_ATOMS: atom_id res chain seq x y z
N MET A 1 -18.31 14.47 9.93
CA MET A 1 -19.33 13.51 9.43
C MET A 1 -18.78 12.93 8.14
N CYS A 2 -18.79 11.61 7.98
CA CYS A 2 -18.36 10.94 6.75
C CYS A 2 -19.60 10.20 6.21
N ASP A 3 -20.06 10.57 5.03
CA ASP A 3 -21.24 9.97 4.42
C ASP A 3 -20.80 9.05 3.28
N VAL A 4 -21.04 7.75 3.47
CA VAL A 4 -20.64 6.72 2.50
C VAL A 4 -21.50 6.72 1.24
N ASP A 5 -22.65 7.42 1.23
CA ASP A 5 -23.51 7.52 0.05
C ASP A 5 -22.82 8.21 -1.13
N TYR A 6 -21.83 9.08 -0.86
CA TYR A 6 -21.01 9.65 -1.93
C TYR A 6 -20.22 8.61 -2.71
N LEU A 7 -19.89 7.46 -2.11
CA LEU A 7 -19.17 6.38 -2.80
C LEU A 7 -20.02 5.70 -3.88
N LYS A 8 -21.36 5.86 -3.84
CA LYS A 8 -22.27 5.32 -4.86
C LYS A 8 -22.07 5.99 -6.23
N THR A 9 -21.73 7.27 -6.22
CA THR A 9 -21.54 8.09 -7.44
C THR A 9 -20.07 8.28 -7.83
N GLU A 10 -19.14 7.83 -6.98
CA GLU A 10 -17.71 7.87 -7.30
C GLU A 10 -17.42 7.06 -8.56
N PRO A 11 -16.69 7.59 -9.56
CA PRO A 11 -16.27 6.82 -10.72
C PRO A 11 -15.56 5.53 -10.33
N THR A 12 -15.81 4.44 -11.07
CA THR A 12 -15.29 3.10 -10.70
C THR A 12 -13.79 3.08 -10.49
N ARG A 13 -13.02 3.83 -11.29
CA ARG A 13 -11.57 3.92 -11.15
C ARG A 13 -11.16 4.62 -9.84
N GLY A 14 -11.84 5.72 -9.48
CA GLY A 14 -11.62 6.43 -8.22
C GLY A 14 -11.99 5.58 -7.00
N TYR A 15 -13.15 4.91 -7.06
CA TYR A 15 -13.58 3.99 -6.02
C TYR A 15 -12.55 2.87 -5.77
N ARG A 16 -12.11 2.19 -6.83
CA ARG A 16 -11.07 1.16 -6.74
C ARG A 16 -9.77 1.74 -6.20
N SER A 17 -9.35 2.90 -6.69
CA SER A 17 -8.18 3.61 -6.18
C SER A 17 -8.22 3.76 -4.64
N GLY A 18 -9.39 4.12 -4.08
CA GLY A 18 -9.59 4.20 -2.63
C GLY A 18 -9.44 2.86 -1.89
N LEU A 19 -9.80 1.74 -2.51
CA LEU A 19 -9.71 0.42 -1.88
C LEU A 19 -8.26 -0.02 -1.61
N SER A 20 -7.27 0.45 -2.35
CA SER A 20 -5.86 0.15 -2.07
C SER A 20 -5.43 0.69 -0.70
N GLU A 21 -5.90 1.88 -0.35
CA GLU A 21 -5.68 2.48 0.97
C GLU A 21 -6.40 1.72 2.09
N VAL A 22 -7.56 1.13 1.78
CA VAL A 22 -8.28 0.26 2.73
C VAL A 22 -7.46 -1.00 3.00
N VAL A 23 -6.97 -1.70 1.97
CA VAL A 23 -6.11 -2.89 2.13
C VAL A 23 -4.83 -2.54 2.89
N LYS A 24 -4.19 -1.42 2.56
CA LYS A 24 -3.02 -0.92 3.29
C LYS A 24 -3.33 -0.72 4.78
N THR A 25 -4.46 -0.08 5.09
CA THR A 25 -4.87 0.20 6.47
C THR A 25 -5.14 -1.09 7.25
N ALA A 26 -5.77 -2.08 6.62
CA ALA A 26 -6.00 -3.40 7.20
C ALA A 26 -4.68 -4.11 7.53
N LEU A 27 -3.73 -4.13 6.59
CA LEU A 27 -2.38 -4.67 6.80
C LEU A 27 -1.66 -4.01 7.98
N ILE A 28 -1.77 -2.69 8.11
CA ILE A 28 -1.05 -1.92 9.14
C ILE A 28 -1.63 -2.16 10.54
N GLY A 29 -2.95 -2.30 10.67
CA GLY A 29 -3.47 -2.20 12.01
C GLY A 29 -4.85 -2.77 12.31
N ASP A 30 -5.45 -3.52 11.40
CA ASP A 30 -6.75 -4.19 11.63
C ASP A 30 -6.82 -5.54 10.88
N PRO A 31 -6.27 -6.63 11.49
CA PRO A 31 -6.33 -7.97 10.91
C PRO A 31 -7.76 -8.44 10.59
N GLU A 32 -8.73 -8.13 11.45
CA GLU A 32 -10.13 -8.50 11.23
C GLU A 32 -10.72 -7.77 10.00
N LEU A 33 -10.28 -6.53 9.74
CA LEU A 33 -10.64 -5.82 8.51
C LEU A 33 -10.07 -6.55 7.30
N PHE A 34 -8.83 -7.02 7.35
CA PHE A 34 -8.23 -7.77 6.25
C PHE A 34 -9.03 -9.03 5.93
N GLU A 35 -9.42 -9.80 6.95
CA GLU A 35 -10.26 -11.00 6.80
C GLU A 35 -11.67 -10.65 6.29
N LEU A 36 -12.23 -9.54 6.72
CA LEU A 36 -13.51 -9.02 6.19
C LEU A 36 -13.41 -8.72 4.69
N LEU A 37 -12.33 -8.06 4.27
CA LEU A 37 -12.10 -7.72 2.86
C LEU A 37 -11.97 -8.98 1.99
N GLU A 38 -11.31 -10.02 2.48
CA GLU A 38 -11.20 -11.31 1.78
C GLU A 38 -12.57 -12.00 1.63
N ARG A 39 -13.37 -12.01 2.69
CA ARG A 39 -14.64 -12.72 2.76
C ARG A 39 -15.74 -12.01 1.97
N GLU A 40 -15.78 -10.68 2.02
CA GLU A 40 -16.89 -9.87 1.50
C GLU A 40 -16.50 -9.09 0.22
N ALA A 41 -15.48 -9.54 -0.49
CA ALA A 41 -14.94 -8.83 -1.66
C ALA A 41 -16.00 -8.49 -2.72
N ASP A 42 -16.93 -9.41 -3.00
CA ASP A 42 -18.01 -9.20 -3.98
C ASP A 42 -18.96 -8.08 -3.54
N GLY A 43 -19.35 -8.06 -2.26
CA GLY A 43 -20.18 -7.00 -1.70
C GLY A 43 -19.48 -5.64 -1.72
N ILE A 44 -18.18 -5.63 -1.48
CA ILE A 44 -17.35 -4.41 -1.55
C ILE A 44 -17.29 -3.89 -2.98
N VAL A 45 -17.03 -4.76 -3.95
CA VAL A 45 -17.04 -4.38 -5.38
C VAL A 45 -18.41 -3.89 -5.82
N ALA A 46 -19.50 -4.49 -5.29
CA ALA A 46 -20.88 -4.06 -5.52
C ALA A 46 -21.27 -2.77 -4.75
N ARG A 47 -20.38 -2.24 -3.92
CA ARG A 47 -20.57 -1.04 -3.11
C ARG A 47 -21.70 -1.16 -2.08
N ASP A 48 -21.79 -2.31 -1.40
CA ASP A 48 -22.72 -2.50 -0.32
C ASP A 48 -22.55 -1.41 0.77
N PRO A 49 -23.58 -0.61 1.07
CA PRO A 49 -23.42 0.56 1.94
C PRO A 49 -23.18 0.19 3.41
N GLU A 50 -23.67 -0.96 3.87
CA GLU A 50 -23.44 -1.42 5.25
C GLU A 50 -22.00 -1.86 5.43
N LEU A 51 -21.47 -2.64 4.48
CA LEU A 51 -20.05 -3.03 4.45
C LEU A 51 -19.15 -1.79 4.36
N LEU A 52 -19.44 -0.86 3.46
CA LEU A 52 -18.64 0.35 3.30
C LEU A 52 -18.64 1.21 4.55
N THR A 53 -19.76 1.30 5.25
CA THR A 53 -19.85 2.04 6.52
C THR A 53 -18.93 1.44 7.59
N ASP A 54 -18.91 0.11 7.73
CA ASP A 54 -18.00 -0.56 8.68
C ASP A 54 -16.53 -0.40 8.28
N ILE A 55 -16.20 -0.59 7.00
CA ILE A 55 -14.85 -0.43 6.46
C ILE A 55 -14.32 0.98 6.72
N VAL A 56 -15.08 2.01 6.36
CA VAL A 56 -14.67 3.41 6.55
C VAL A 56 -14.45 3.71 8.04
N ARG A 57 -15.36 3.25 8.91
CA ARG A 57 -15.24 3.42 10.36
C ARG A 57 -13.96 2.77 10.91
N ARG A 58 -13.63 1.55 10.48
CA ARG A 58 -12.42 0.83 10.87
C ARG A 58 -11.16 1.55 10.38
N CYS A 59 -11.13 1.97 9.12
CA CYS A 59 -10.01 2.73 8.56
C CYS A 59 -9.75 4.03 9.32
N ILE A 60 -10.80 4.80 9.63
CA ILE A 60 -10.69 6.04 10.43
C ILE A 60 -10.11 5.72 11.80
N ARG A 61 -10.56 4.66 12.47
CA ARG A 61 -10.09 4.25 13.80
C ARG A 61 -8.60 3.90 13.80
N VAL A 62 -8.14 3.11 12.83
CA VAL A 62 -6.72 2.75 12.69
C VAL A 62 -5.87 4.01 12.48
N LYS A 63 -6.26 4.85 11.52
CA LYS A 63 -5.53 6.08 11.20
C LYS A 63 -5.50 7.04 12.39
N ALA A 64 -6.63 7.26 13.05
CA ALA A 64 -6.73 8.12 14.23
C ALA A 64 -5.82 7.63 15.36
N ARG A 65 -5.80 6.32 15.65
CA ARG A 65 -4.93 5.72 16.67
C ARG A 65 -3.45 6.00 16.38
N ILE A 66 -3.00 5.77 15.15
CA ILE A 66 -1.60 5.96 14.75
C ILE A 66 -1.21 7.45 14.80
N VAL A 67 -2.05 8.32 14.23
CA VAL A 67 -1.78 9.77 14.20
C VAL A 67 -1.81 10.37 15.61
N SER A 68 -2.74 9.93 16.48
CA SER A 68 -2.81 10.41 17.87
C SER A 68 -1.61 9.94 18.71
N ALA A 69 -1.07 8.75 18.41
CA ALA A 69 0.12 8.23 19.08
C ALA A 69 1.42 8.93 18.62
N ASP A 70 1.45 9.44 17.37
CA ASP A 70 2.60 10.13 16.80
C ASP A 70 2.17 11.35 15.96
N PRO A 71 1.72 12.45 16.62
CA PRO A 71 1.22 13.65 15.92
C PRO A 71 2.29 14.37 15.11
N ARG A 72 3.57 14.22 15.49
CA ARG A 72 4.71 14.92 14.88
C ARG A 72 5.50 14.08 13.89
N GLU A 73 5.02 12.86 13.58
CA GLU A 73 5.69 11.93 12.66
C GLU A 73 7.15 11.62 13.08
N ALA A 74 7.34 11.38 14.37
CA ALA A 74 8.65 11.08 14.95
C ALA A 74 9.12 9.63 14.72
N GLY A 75 8.26 8.75 14.20
CA GLY A 75 8.63 7.36 13.91
C GLY A 75 7.44 6.44 13.65
N LEU A 76 6.53 6.28 14.61
CA LEU A 76 5.42 5.33 14.49
C LEU A 76 4.52 5.62 13.28
N ARG A 77 4.24 6.87 12.99
CA ARG A 77 3.39 7.28 11.87
C ARG A 77 3.97 6.90 10.52
N ALA A 78 5.28 6.70 10.42
CA ALA A 78 5.94 6.29 9.18
C ALA A 78 5.41 4.95 8.62
N VAL A 79 4.81 4.08 9.46
CA VAL A 79 4.20 2.83 9.01
C VAL A 79 3.05 3.06 8.01
N LEU A 80 2.39 4.24 8.03
CA LEU A 80 1.36 4.61 7.07
C LEU A 80 1.89 4.69 5.62
N ASN A 81 3.22 4.73 5.45
CA ASN A 81 3.88 4.73 4.15
C ASN A 81 4.15 3.32 3.60
N LEU A 82 3.54 2.27 4.15
CA LEU A 82 3.62 0.92 3.57
C LEU A 82 3.20 0.97 2.09
N GLY A 83 4.06 0.48 1.20
CA GLY A 83 3.86 0.51 -0.25
C GLY A 83 4.18 1.86 -0.92
N HIS A 84 4.23 2.97 -0.19
CA HIS A 84 4.36 4.31 -0.80
C HIS A 84 5.75 4.58 -1.41
N THR A 85 6.81 4.00 -0.87
CA THR A 85 8.17 4.29 -1.36
C THR A 85 8.35 3.89 -2.83
N VAL A 86 7.93 2.68 -3.19
CA VAL A 86 7.94 2.21 -4.59
C VAL A 86 6.73 2.75 -5.35
N GLY A 87 5.55 2.80 -4.71
CA GLY A 87 4.33 3.32 -5.32
C GLY A 87 4.50 4.73 -5.87
N HIS A 88 5.02 5.68 -5.10
CA HIS A 88 5.29 7.04 -5.56
C HIS A 88 6.32 7.10 -6.70
N ALA A 89 7.31 6.21 -6.69
CA ALA A 89 8.28 6.15 -7.77
C ALA A 89 7.64 5.69 -9.09
N VAL A 90 6.75 4.69 -9.03
CA VAL A 90 5.97 4.21 -10.19
C VAL A 90 4.97 5.28 -10.64
N GLU A 91 4.28 5.96 -9.72
CA GLU A 91 3.37 7.06 -10.01
C GLU A 91 4.08 8.22 -10.72
N ALA A 92 5.25 8.60 -10.22
CA ALA A 92 6.07 9.66 -10.83
C ALA A 92 6.60 9.25 -12.21
N GLN A 93 7.04 7.99 -12.36
CA GLN A 93 7.45 7.44 -13.66
C GLN A 93 6.29 7.45 -14.66
N ALA A 94 5.07 7.20 -14.20
CA ALA A 94 3.85 7.26 -15.01
C ALA A 94 3.38 8.70 -15.34
N GLY A 95 4.12 9.72 -14.92
CA GLY A 95 3.80 11.14 -15.18
C GLY A 95 2.59 11.68 -14.43
N PHE A 96 2.14 11.00 -13.37
CA PHE A 96 0.94 11.31 -12.56
C PHE A 96 -0.39 11.30 -13.33
N GLU A 97 -0.40 10.88 -14.58
CA GLU A 97 -1.60 10.86 -15.44
C GLU A 97 -2.07 9.44 -15.76
N ARG A 98 -1.12 8.53 -16.03
CA ARG A 98 -1.43 7.15 -16.43
C ARG A 98 -2.00 6.33 -15.27
N LEU A 99 -1.44 6.49 -14.07
CA LEU A 99 -1.87 5.80 -12.86
C LEU A 99 -2.52 6.77 -11.89
N THR A 100 -3.61 6.34 -11.24
CA THR A 100 -4.11 7.01 -10.06
C THR A 100 -3.21 6.71 -8.88
N HIS A 101 -3.25 7.56 -7.84
CA HIS A 101 -2.49 7.33 -6.61
C HIS A 101 -2.74 5.93 -6.02
N GLY A 102 -4.01 5.49 -5.94
CA GLY A 102 -4.31 4.18 -5.37
C GLY A 102 -3.90 3.00 -6.26
N GLU A 103 -3.87 3.14 -7.58
CA GLU A 103 -3.29 2.14 -8.46
C GLU A 103 -1.79 2.00 -8.19
N ALA A 104 -1.08 3.11 -8.05
CA ALA A 104 0.34 3.12 -7.69
C ALA A 104 0.58 2.56 -6.28
N VAL A 105 -0.28 2.86 -5.30
CA VAL A 105 -0.21 2.27 -3.94
C VAL A 105 -0.45 0.77 -3.98
N SER A 106 -1.40 0.27 -4.78
CA SER A 106 -1.63 -1.17 -4.94
C SER A 106 -0.39 -1.89 -5.46
N LEU A 107 0.21 -1.39 -6.53
CA LEU A 107 1.48 -1.89 -7.08
C LEU A 107 2.62 -1.78 -6.05
N GLY A 108 2.67 -0.67 -5.32
CA GLY A 108 3.64 -0.43 -4.27
C GLY A 108 3.51 -1.39 -3.08
N LEU A 109 2.29 -1.80 -2.72
CA LEU A 109 2.06 -2.83 -1.71
C LEU A 109 2.62 -4.18 -2.15
N VAL A 110 2.35 -4.59 -3.38
CA VAL A 110 2.94 -5.82 -3.96
C VAL A 110 4.45 -5.74 -3.94
N ALA A 111 5.03 -4.61 -4.38
CA ALA A 111 6.47 -4.39 -4.38
C ALA A 111 7.07 -4.47 -2.97
N ALA A 112 6.46 -3.78 -1.98
CA ALA A 112 6.96 -3.76 -0.61
C ALA A 112 6.97 -5.14 0.03
N LEU A 113 5.91 -5.94 -0.18
CA LEU A 113 5.84 -7.29 0.34
C LEU A 113 6.84 -8.23 -0.35
N ARG A 114 7.02 -8.15 -1.68
CA ARG A 114 8.03 -8.93 -2.41
C ARG A 114 9.47 -8.56 -2.00
N ILE A 115 9.75 -7.28 -1.81
CA ILE A 115 11.04 -6.83 -1.27
C ILE A 115 11.23 -7.38 0.15
N GLY A 116 10.19 -7.31 0.98
CA GLY A 116 10.20 -7.88 2.32
C GLY A 116 10.47 -9.39 2.33
N GLN A 117 9.90 -10.14 1.38
CA GLN A 117 10.18 -11.58 1.21
C GLN A 117 11.64 -11.83 0.85
N LYS A 118 12.20 -11.10 -0.14
CA LYS A 118 13.61 -11.23 -0.55
C LYS A 118 14.57 -10.96 0.60
N LEU A 119 14.20 -10.08 1.53
CA LEU A 119 14.99 -9.74 2.72
C LEU A 119 14.66 -10.59 3.96
N GLY A 120 13.74 -11.55 3.85
CA GLY A 120 13.34 -12.41 4.96
C GLY A 120 12.48 -11.75 6.04
N HIS A 121 11.89 -10.59 5.75
CA HIS A 121 11.04 -9.83 6.68
C HIS A 121 9.55 -10.11 6.52
N THR A 122 9.12 -10.56 5.34
CA THR A 122 7.71 -10.80 5.02
C THR A 122 7.48 -12.28 4.71
N PRO A 123 6.55 -12.96 5.40
CA PRO A 123 6.19 -14.33 5.06
C PRO A 123 5.59 -14.43 3.65
N PRO A 124 5.92 -15.48 2.86
CA PRO A 124 5.35 -15.69 1.53
C PRO A 124 3.81 -15.66 1.53
N GLU A 125 3.20 -16.31 2.51
CA GLU A 125 1.76 -16.42 2.64
C GLU A 125 1.06 -15.05 2.77
N LEU A 126 1.70 -14.09 3.46
CA LEU A 126 1.16 -12.74 3.61
C LEU A 126 1.18 -11.99 2.28
N ALA A 127 2.27 -12.12 1.52
CA ALA A 127 2.40 -11.48 0.22
C ALA A 127 1.39 -12.05 -0.79
N ASP A 128 1.26 -13.39 -0.83
CA ASP A 128 0.33 -14.07 -1.73
C ASP A 128 -1.14 -13.74 -1.39
N ARG A 129 -1.51 -13.76 -0.11
CA ARG A 129 -2.85 -13.36 0.35
C ARG A 129 -3.16 -11.92 -0.04
N THR A 130 -2.21 -11.02 0.17
CA THR A 130 -2.41 -9.61 -0.16
C THR A 130 -2.54 -9.40 -1.66
N ARG A 131 -1.67 -10.02 -2.48
CA ARG A 131 -1.77 -9.94 -3.94
C ARG A 131 -3.11 -10.49 -4.44
N LYS A 132 -3.56 -11.62 -3.89
CA LYS A 132 -4.87 -12.21 -4.21
C LYS A 132 -6.01 -11.28 -3.85
N LEU A 133 -6.01 -10.71 -2.63
CA LEU A 133 -7.04 -9.78 -2.19
C LEU A 133 -7.12 -8.54 -3.10
N LEU A 134 -5.97 -7.92 -3.40
CA LEU A 134 -5.91 -6.78 -4.33
C LEU A 134 -6.53 -7.13 -5.70
N GLY A 135 -6.19 -8.29 -6.26
CA GLY A 135 -6.76 -8.77 -7.52
C GLY A 135 -8.27 -9.02 -7.45
N THR A 136 -8.77 -9.63 -6.34
CA THR A 136 -10.21 -9.86 -6.13
C THR A 136 -10.98 -8.53 -6.04
N LEU A 137 -10.38 -7.50 -5.44
CA LEU A 137 -10.93 -6.14 -5.38
C LEU A 137 -10.72 -5.35 -6.71
N GLN A 138 -10.24 -6.03 -7.75
CA GLN A 138 -10.01 -5.47 -9.09
C GLN A 138 -8.98 -4.32 -9.12
N LEU A 139 -7.98 -4.42 -8.24
CA LEU A 139 -6.83 -3.51 -8.18
C LEU A 139 -5.66 -4.05 -8.99
N MET A 140 -4.74 -3.17 -9.40
CA MET A 140 -3.54 -3.55 -10.12
C MET A 140 -2.57 -4.33 -9.22
N THR A 141 -2.02 -5.43 -9.74
CA THR A 141 -1.09 -6.31 -9.00
C THR A 141 0.16 -6.70 -9.78
N ALA A 142 0.18 -6.42 -11.08
CA ALA A 142 1.27 -6.79 -11.98
C ALA A 142 2.36 -5.71 -11.96
N ILE A 143 3.11 -5.64 -10.85
CA ILE A 143 4.21 -4.68 -10.68
C ILE A 143 5.35 -4.95 -11.68
N GLU A 144 5.49 -6.20 -12.11
CA GLU A 144 6.45 -6.65 -13.12
C GLU A 144 6.24 -6.02 -14.49
N ASP A 145 5.04 -5.56 -14.81
CA ASP A 145 4.69 -4.91 -16.08
C ASP A 145 5.06 -3.42 -16.11
N GLU A 146 5.47 -2.87 -14.97
CA GLU A 146 5.86 -1.46 -14.87
C GLU A 146 7.34 -1.25 -15.24
N PRO A 147 7.72 -0.06 -15.76
CA PRO A 147 9.11 0.26 -16.09
C PRO A 147 9.92 0.52 -14.79
N LEU A 148 10.27 -0.59 -14.13
CA LEU A 148 10.87 -0.58 -12.79
C LEU A 148 12.30 -0.05 -12.77
N THR A 149 13.03 -0.13 -13.89
CA THR A 149 14.37 0.45 -13.99
C THR A 149 14.31 1.96 -13.82
N GLU A 150 13.41 2.62 -14.57
CA GLU A 150 13.20 4.06 -14.52
C GLU A 150 12.57 4.49 -13.21
N ALA A 151 11.58 3.74 -12.73
CA ALA A 151 10.95 4.03 -11.43
C ALA A 151 11.96 3.94 -10.27
N ALA A 152 12.87 2.96 -10.29
CA ALA A 152 13.89 2.83 -9.25
C ALA A 152 14.80 4.06 -9.14
N GLU A 153 15.13 4.72 -10.27
CA GLU A 153 15.92 5.96 -10.26
C GLU A 153 15.21 7.11 -9.53
N LEU A 154 13.88 7.12 -9.56
CA LEU A 154 13.06 8.15 -8.90
C LEU A 154 12.93 7.95 -7.40
N ILE A 155 13.24 6.75 -6.87
CA ILE A 155 13.24 6.51 -5.42
C ILE A 155 14.27 7.43 -4.76
N GLY A 156 13.82 8.24 -3.81
CA GLY A 156 14.69 9.11 -3.02
C GLY A 156 15.03 10.46 -3.69
N HIS A 157 14.44 10.80 -4.85
CA HIS A 157 14.69 12.10 -5.50
C HIS A 157 14.34 13.28 -4.59
N ASP A 158 13.26 13.21 -3.81
CA ASP A 158 12.86 14.24 -2.85
C ASP A 158 13.77 14.30 -1.60
N LYS A 159 14.59 13.26 -1.38
CA LYS A 159 15.41 13.10 -0.17
C LYS A 159 16.91 13.39 -0.38
N LYS A 160 17.30 14.14 -1.40
CA LYS A 160 18.70 14.57 -1.63
C LYS A 160 19.38 15.26 -0.43
N ARG A 161 18.68 15.42 0.69
CA ARG A 161 19.18 16.02 1.94
C ARG A 161 19.36 15.06 3.13
N ALA A 162 19.03 13.76 3.01
CA ALA A 162 18.95 12.84 4.16
C ALA A 162 19.77 11.55 4.05
N GLY A 163 20.96 11.56 3.42
CA GLY A 163 21.89 10.42 3.47
C GLY A 163 21.54 9.27 2.50
N SER A 164 22.32 8.17 2.56
CA SER A 164 22.22 7.01 1.67
C SER A 164 21.09 6.04 2.05
N LYS A 165 20.31 6.30 3.11
CA LYS A 165 19.29 5.38 3.64
C LYS A 165 17.88 5.95 3.57
N VAL A 166 16.93 5.07 3.34
CA VAL A 166 15.49 5.34 3.33
C VAL A 166 14.83 4.49 4.41
N ASN A 167 13.96 5.08 5.24
CA ASN A 167 13.10 4.30 6.13
C ASN A 167 12.06 3.55 5.30
N PHE A 168 12.26 2.26 5.13
CA PHE A 168 11.36 1.38 4.38
C PHE A 168 10.41 0.68 5.35
N VAL A 169 9.16 0.50 4.93
CA VAL A 169 8.13 -0.15 5.76
C VAL A 169 7.98 -1.61 5.34
N PHE A 170 8.12 -2.50 6.30
CA PHE A 170 7.97 -3.94 6.15
C PHE A 170 6.74 -4.45 6.91
N ALA A 171 6.17 -5.57 6.46
CA ALA A 171 5.10 -6.29 7.15
C ALA A 171 5.56 -7.71 7.50
N ARG A 172 5.55 -8.06 8.77
CA ARG A 172 5.82 -9.42 9.29
C ARG A 172 4.55 -10.25 9.42
N GLY A 173 3.40 -9.57 9.48
CA GLY A 173 2.09 -10.17 9.62
C GLY A 173 0.99 -9.12 9.52
N LEU A 174 -0.27 -9.55 9.57
CA LEU A 174 -1.40 -8.64 9.68
C LEU A 174 -1.32 -7.88 11.02
N GLY A 175 -1.32 -6.55 10.95
CA GLY A 175 -1.17 -5.69 12.12
C GLY A 175 0.25 -5.62 12.71
N ASP A 176 1.21 -6.32 12.12
CA ASP A 176 2.63 -6.31 12.52
C ASP A 176 3.50 -5.72 11.42
N VAL A 177 3.62 -4.40 11.44
CA VAL A 177 4.40 -3.60 10.50
C VAL A 177 5.47 -2.81 11.25
N PHE A 178 6.62 -2.60 10.62
CA PHE A 178 7.72 -1.86 11.20
C PHE A 178 8.50 -1.10 10.13
N THR A 179 9.26 -0.11 10.55
CA THR A 179 10.19 0.60 9.68
C THR A 179 11.63 0.15 9.95
N SER A 180 12.41 0.02 8.88
CA SER A 180 13.85 -0.20 8.98
C SER A 180 14.60 0.64 7.95
N PRO A 181 15.76 1.22 8.31
CA PRO A 181 16.60 1.90 7.34
C PRO A 181 17.15 0.90 6.33
N LEU A 182 16.88 1.14 5.05
CA LEU A 182 17.39 0.37 3.91
C LEU A 182 18.29 1.29 3.08
N ASP A 183 19.41 0.77 2.60
CA ASP A 183 20.30 1.52 1.72
C ASP A 183 19.59 1.85 0.40
N LEU A 184 19.73 3.07 -0.08
CA LEU A 184 19.02 3.53 -1.28
C LEU A 184 19.44 2.77 -2.53
N ALA A 185 20.74 2.42 -2.65
CA ALA A 185 21.24 1.65 -3.79
C ALA A 185 20.69 0.22 -3.75
N GLU A 186 20.65 -0.41 -2.59
CA GLU A 186 20.05 -1.73 -2.38
C GLU A 186 18.55 -1.73 -2.69
N LEU A 187 17.80 -0.73 -2.20
CA LEU A 187 16.36 -0.62 -2.49
C LEU A 187 16.09 -0.46 -3.99
N ARG A 188 16.88 0.34 -4.69
CA ARG A 188 16.78 0.49 -6.15
C ARG A 188 17.04 -0.82 -6.88
N GLU A 189 18.05 -1.57 -6.47
CA GLU A 189 18.36 -2.88 -7.08
C GLU A 189 17.26 -3.91 -6.81
N LEU A 190 16.77 -3.97 -5.57
CA LEU A 190 15.62 -4.81 -5.22
C LEU A 190 14.38 -4.45 -6.05
N THR A 191 14.13 -3.16 -6.27
CA THR A 191 13.01 -2.69 -7.10
C THR A 191 13.17 -3.15 -8.54
N ARG A 192 14.34 -2.98 -9.16
CA ARG A 192 14.61 -3.48 -10.53
C ARG A 192 14.43 -4.99 -10.65
N SER A 193 14.83 -5.73 -9.62
CA SER A 193 14.73 -7.19 -9.59
C SER A 193 13.29 -7.72 -9.53
N LEU A 194 12.29 -6.86 -9.31
CA LEU A 194 10.86 -7.24 -9.35
C LEU A 194 10.33 -7.44 -10.77
N ALA A 195 11.01 -6.92 -11.81
CA ALA A 195 10.67 -7.13 -13.20
C ALA A 195 10.82 -8.61 -13.64
N ASN A 196 11.65 -9.37 -12.90
CA ASN A 196 11.85 -10.80 -13.14
C ASN A 196 11.32 -11.56 -11.90
N PRO A 197 10.12 -12.13 -11.95
CA PRO A 197 9.51 -12.86 -10.85
C PRO A 197 10.19 -14.19 -10.50
#